data_a5aace0256f2b8e73b4f73fabc321fd1
#
_entry.id   a5aace0256f2b8e73b4f73fabc321fd1
#
_cell.length_a   1.000
_cell.length_b   1.000
_cell.length_c   1.000
_cell.angle_alpha   90.00
_cell.angle_beta   90.00
_cell.angle_gamma   90.00
#
_symmetry.space_group_name_H-M   'P 1'
#
loop_
_entity.id
_entity.type
_entity.pdbx_description
1 polymer ?
#
loop_
_entity_poly.entity_id
_entity_poly.type
_entity_poly.pdbx_seq_one_letter_code
_entity_poly.pdbx_strand_id
1 'polypeptide(L)'
;MVTVKFDRLAVKPGFKVLDIGCGSGRHTCAAYQCRNVTAIGADLNFKDLTEAGERLKLHDRLCAHGGGVWGLSAADVTCLPFKDDDFDLVICSEVLEHIVEHQVAIEEIVRVLKPGCNLVVSVPRYWPERICWALSQDYHNTPGGHVRIFKKSDLIADLENYGVEKWAVHFAHSLHTPFW
;
A
#
# COMPACT_ATOMS: atom_id res chain seq x y z
N MET A 1 -5.83 0.36 11.12
CA MET A 1 -4.89 1.37 11.66
C MET A 1 -3.98 1.86 10.53
N VAL A 2 -3.65 3.17 10.46
CA VAL A 2 -2.74 3.72 9.43
C VAL A 2 -1.30 3.40 9.83
N THR A 3 -0.55 2.73 8.95
CA THR A 3 0.87 2.37 9.17
C THR A 3 1.82 3.38 8.54
N VAL A 4 1.35 4.12 7.54
CA VAL A 4 2.10 5.16 6.84
C VAL A 4 2.17 6.44 7.67
N LYS A 5 3.37 6.99 7.83
CA LYS A 5 3.62 8.25 8.55
C LYS A 5 3.70 9.41 7.56
N PHE A 6 2.54 9.98 7.20
CA PHE A 6 2.43 11.07 6.22
C PHE A 6 3.22 12.32 6.60
N ASP A 7 3.41 12.59 7.90
CA ASP A 7 4.23 13.67 8.43
C ASP A 7 5.71 13.58 8.04
N ARG A 8 6.19 12.37 7.73
CA ARG A 8 7.57 12.12 7.30
C ARG A 8 7.76 12.17 5.78
N LEU A 9 6.68 12.11 5.01
CA LEU A 9 6.74 12.00 3.56
C LEU A 9 6.71 13.34 2.82
N ALA A 10 6.71 14.45 3.57
CA ALA A 10 6.67 15.80 3.02
C ALA A 10 5.60 15.99 1.92
N VAL A 11 4.41 15.38 2.12
CA VAL A 11 3.28 15.47 1.18
C VAL A 11 2.88 16.93 0.99
N LYS A 12 2.89 17.40 -0.26
CA LYS A 12 2.61 18.79 -0.62
C LYS A 12 1.22 18.93 -1.23
N PRO A 13 0.59 20.09 -1.13
CA PRO A 13 -0.62 20.38 -1.88
C PRO A 13 -0.41 20.18 -3.38
N GLY A 14 -1.38 19.50 -4.02
CA GLY A 14 -1.31 19.13 -5.43
C GLY A 14 -0.71 17.76 -5.71
N PHE A 15 -0.17 17.06 -4.70
CA PHE A 15 0.32 15.69 -4.87
C PHE A 15 -0.78 14.74 -5.31
N LYS A 16 -0.40 13.81 -6.18
CA LYS A 16 -1.21 12.66 -6.57
C LYS A 16 -0.66 11.42 -5.85
N VAL A 17 -1.46 10.83 -5.00
CA VAL A 17 -1.10 9.68 -4.14
C VAL A 17 -1.86 8.45 -4.61
N LEU A 18 -1.15 7.35 -4.83
CA LEU A 18 -1.72 6.04 -5.12
C LEU A 18 -1.56 5.12 -3.91
N ASP A 19 -2.65 4.49 -3.50
CA ASP A 19 -2.71 3.45 -2.46
C ASP A 19 -3.06 2.13 -3.15
N ILE A 20 -2.07 1.26 -3.35
CA ILE A 20 -2.20 -0.03 -4.03
C ILE A 20 -2.55 -1.10 -3.00
N GLY A 21 -3.53 -1.95 -3.33
CA GLY A 21 -4.13 -2.88 -2.37
C GLY A 21 -4.80 -2.10 -1.24
N CYS A 22 -5.59 -1.09 -1.62
CA CYS A 22 -6.12 -0.12 -0.66
C CYS A 22 -7.12 -0.74 0.32
N GLY A 23 -7.63 -1.95 0.04
CA GLY A 23 -8.65 -2.61 0.82
C GLY A 23 -9.83 -1.66 1.06
N SER A 24 -10.30 -1.56 2.29
CA SER A 24 -11.37 -0.64 2.68
C SER A 24 -10.94 0.84 2.78
N GLY A 25 -9.84 1.26 2.12
CA GLY A 25 -9.45 2.65 1.92
C GLY A 25 -8.75 3.33 3.10
N ARG A 26 -8.10 2.58 3.97
CA ARG A 26 -7.47 3.11 5.19
C ARG A 26 -6.40 4.17 4.92
N HIS A 27 -5.44 3.88 4.03
CA HIS A 27 -4.38 4.82 3.66
C HIS A 27 -4.88 5.85 2.65
N THR A 28 -5.80 5.45 1.76
CA THR A 28 -6.46 6.37 0.82
C THR A 28 -7.17 7.50 1.56
N CYS A 29 -7.96 7.19 2.62
CA CYS A 29 -8.60 8.20 3.45
C CYS A 29 -7.57 9.08 4.17
N ALA A 30 -6.48 8.51 4.67
CA ALA A 30 -5.43 9.28 5.33
C ALA A 30 -4.70 10.22 4.34
N ALA A 31 -4.46 9.78 3.09
CA ALA A 31 -3.94 10.64 2.03
C ALA A 31 -4.92 11.76 1.68
N TYR A 32 -6.23 11.47 1.62
CA TYR A 32 -7.28 12.44 1.32
C TYR A 32 -7.43 13.54 2.42
N GLN A 33 -6.99 13.25 3.64
CA GLN A 33 -6.92 14.26 4.71
C GLN A 33 -5.75 15.24 4.55
N CYS A 34 -4.75 14.91 3.71
CA CYS A 34 -3.67 15.84 3.41
C CYS A 34 -4.18 17.00 2.54
N ARG A 35 -3.58 18.19 2.72
CA ARG A 35 -4.04 19.41 2.06
C ARG A 35 -3.95 19.31 0.54
N ASN A 36 -5.10 19.46 -0.15
CA ASN A 36 -5.24 19.52 -1.61
C ASN A 36 -4.55 18.37 -2.35
N VAL A 37 -4.72 17.14 -1.85
CA VAL A 37 -4.15 15.91 -2.44
C VAL A 37 -5.20 15.22 -3.32
N THR A 38 -4.76 14.66 -4.46
CA THR A 38 -5.54 13.69 -5.22
C THR A 38 -5.20 12.29 -4.70
N ALA A 39 -6.12 11.66 -3.97
CA ALA A 39 -5.94 10.33 -3.38
C ALA A 39 -6.63 9.26 -4.23
N ILE A 40 -5.87 8.34 -4.80
CA ILE A 40 -6.38 7.22 -5.60
C ILE A 40 -6.16 5.93 -4.84
N GLY A 41 -7.23 5.17 -4.60
CA GLY A 41 -7.16 3.80 -4.10
C GLY A 41 -7.33 2.79 -5.23
N ALA A 42 -6.48 1.77 -5.27
CA ALA A 42 -6.56 0.69 -6.25
C ALA A 42 -6.59 -0.66 -5.53
N ASP A 43 -7.51 -1.54 -5.91
CA ASP A 43 -7.62 -2.90 -5.36
C ASP A 43 -8.27 -3.84 -6.38
N LEU A 44 -7.99 -5.14 -6.30
CA LEU A 44 -8.67 -6.16 -7.10
C LEU A 44 -10.05 -6.50 -6.53
N ASN A 45 -10.22 -6.38 -5.22
CA ASN A 45 -11.44 -6.78 -4.53
C ASN A 45 -12.51 -5.67 -4.61
N PHE A 46 -13.53 -5.89 -5.42
CA PHE A 46 -14.61 -4.92 -5.60
C PHE A 46 -15.42 -4.64 -4.33
N LYS A 47 -15.53 -5.62 -3.42
CA LYS A 47 -16.21 -5.42 -2.13
C LYS A 47 -15.44 -4.42 -1.28
N ASP A 48 -14.13 -4.58 -1.20
CA ASP A 48 -13.25 -3.66 -0.46
C ASP A 48 -13.29 -2.25 -1.05
N LEU A 49 -13.28 -2.12 -2.39
CA LEU A 49 -13.45 -0.83 -3.06
C LEU A 49 -14.80 -0.17 -2.74
N THR A 50 -15.87 -0.98 -2.62
CA THR A 50 -17.18 -0.46 -2.22
C THR A 50 -17.12 0.10 -0.79
N GLU A 51 -16.52 -0.61 0.14
CA GLU A 51 -16.32 -0.15 1.52
C GLU A 51 -15.45 1.10 1.59
N ALA A 52 -14.36 1.14 0.79
CA ALA A 52 -13.50 2.32 0.67
C ALA A 52 -14.28 3.55 0.17
N GLY A 53 -15.13 3.35 -0.84
CA GLY A 53 -15.99 4.41 -1.38
C GLY A 53 -16.97 4.96 -0.34
N GLU A 54 -17.61 4.10 0.44
CA GLU A 54 -18.51 4.55 1.52
C GLU A 54 -17.76 5.31 2.62
N ARG A 55 -16.56 4.89 2.94
CA ARG A 55 -15.69 5.58 3.90
C ARG A 55 -15.25 6.96 3.39
N LEU A 56 -14.84 7.06 2.13
CA LEU A 56 -14.44 8.33 1.51
C LEU A 56 -15.63 9.31 1.42
N LYS A 57 -16.82 8.84 1.02
CA LYS A 57 -18.06 9.63 1.06
C LYS A 57 -18.41 10.11 2.47
N LEU A 58 -18.11 9.31 3.51
CA LEU A 58 -18.29 9.75 4.88
C LEU A 58 -17.34 10.90 5.23
N HIS A 59 -16.06 10.81 4.79
CA HIS A 59 -15.11 11.93 4.94
C HIS A 59 -15.62 13.21 4.27
N ASP A 60 -16.22 13.11 3.06
CA ASP A 60 -16.84 14.25 2.37
C ASP A 60 -17.97 14.86 3.20
N ARG A 61 -18.92 14.04 3.67
CA ARG A 61 -20.07 14.48 4.48
C ARG A 61 -19.67 15.16 5.79
N LEU A 62 -18.57 14.69 6.40
CA LEU A 62 -18.05 15.23 7.65
C LEU A 62 -17.06 16.38 7.45
N CYS A 63 -16.79 16.80 6.22
CA CYS A 63 -15.72 17.74 5.87
C CYS A 63 -14.35 17.32 6.45
N ALA A 64 -14.12 16.02 6.64
CA ALA A 64 -12.90 15.45 7.22
C ALA A 64 -11.86 15.16 6.14
N HIS A 65 -11.55 16.14 5.30
CA HIS A 65 -10.61 16.03 4.18
C HIS A 65 -9.79 17.30 3.99
N GLY A 66 -8.71 17.21 3.22
CA GLY A 66 -7.79 18.33 2.97
C GLY A 66 -8.18 19.28 1.82
N GLY A 67 -9.39 19.17 1.28
CA GLY A 67 -9.86 20.00 0.14
C GLY A 67 -9.43 19.49 -1.23
N GLY A 68 -8.80 18.31 -1.32
CA GLY A 68 -8.45 17.64 -2.57
C GLY A 68 -9.61 16.82 -3.14
N VAL A 69 -9.26 15.80 -3.94
CA VAL A 69 -10.21 14.86 -4.55
C VAL A 69 -9.78 13.41 -4.31
N TRP A 70 -10.70 12.49 -4.45
CA TRP A 70 -10.39 11.07 -4.37
C TRP A 70 -10.98 10.29 -5.55
N GLY A 71 -10.42 9.11 -5.81
CA GLY A 71 -10.91 8.16 -6.78
C GLY A 71 -10.59 6.72 -6.38
N LEU A 72 -11.30 5.76 -6.95
CA LEU A 72 -11.06 4.33 -6.76
C LEU A 72 -10.96 3.64 -8.12
N SER A 73 -10.10 2.65 -8.23
CA SER A 73 -9.88 1.85 -9.43
C SER A 73 -9.83 0.37 -9.09
N ALA A 74 -10.56 -0.46 -9.82
CA ALA A 74 -10.33 -1.90 -9.81
C ALA A 74 -9.08 -2.18 -10.66
N ALA A 75 -8.00 -2.65 -10.03
CA ALA A 75 -6.72 -2.83 -10.72
C ALA A 75 -5.90 -3.97 -10.11
N ASP A 76 -5.21 -4.70 -10.98
CA ASP A 76 -4.15 -5.63 -10.62
C ASP A 76 -2.84 -4.86 -10.52
N VAL A 77 -2.09 -5.08 -9.41
CA VAL A 77 -0.80 -4.45 -9.20
C VAL A 77 0.25 -4.84 -10.25
N THR A 78 0.08 -5.98 -10.91
CA THR A 78 0.96 -6.45 -12.00
C THR A 78 0.65 -5.80 -13.36
N CYS A 79 -0.45 -5.01 -13.46
CA CYS A 79 -0.85 -4.31 -14.67
C CYS A 79 -1.70 -3.09 -14.30
N LEU A 80 -1.06 -2.05 -13.81
CA LEU A 80 -1.74 -0.85 -13.31
C LEU A 80 -2.28 0.02 -14.46
N PRO A 81 -3.57 0.43 -14.46
CA PRO A 81 -4.18 1.20 -15.53
C PRO A 81 -3.84 2.70 -15.44
N PHE A 82 -2.61 3.02 -15.05
CA PHE A 82 -2.11 4.38 -14.90
C PHE A 82 -0.93 4.63 -15.83
N LYS A 83 -0.67 5.89 -16.13
CA LYS A 83 0.46 6.31 -16.97
C LYS A 83 1.77 6.20 -16.20
N ASP A 84 2.86 6.14 -16.95
CA ASP A 84 4.20 6.28 -16.39
C ASP A 84 4.33 7.65 -15.71
N ASP A 85 5.09 7.70 -14.63
CA ASP A 85 5.41 8.93 -13.89
C ASP A 85 4.16 9.75 -13.48
N ASP A 86 3.08 9.07 -13.07
CA ASP A 86 1.80 9.73 -12.78
C ASP A 86 1.65 10.16 -11.30
N PHE A 87 2.33 9.48 -10.37
CA PHE A 87 2.12 9.68 -8.92
C PHE A 87 3.33 10.28 -8.21
N ASP A 88 3.07 11.22 -7.30
CA ASP A 88 4.08 11.85 -6.44
C ASP A 88 4.36 11.02 -5.17
N LEU A 89 3.47 10.09 -4.82
CA LEU A 89 3.63 9.13 -3.74
C LEU A 89 2.87 7.86 -4.09
N VAL A 90 3.54 6.71 -3.97
CA VAL A 90 2.88 5.41 -4.07
C VAL A 90 2.99 4.69 -2.72
N ILE A 91 1.90 4.12 -2.26
CA ILE A 91 1.79 3.29 -1.05
C ILE A 91 1.42 1.88 -1.50
N CYS A 92 2.20 0.89 -1.07
CA CYS A 92 1.95 -0.53 -1.27
C CYS A 92 2.12 -1.22 0.09
N SER A 93 1.02 -1.38 0.81
CA SER A 93 1.03 -1.81 2.21
C SER A 93 0.33 -3.15 2.37
N GLU A 94 1.07 -4.19 2.79
CA GLU A 94 0.56 -5.55 2.99
C GLU A 94 -0.05 -6.11 1.68
N VAL A 95 0.71 -6.06 0.59
CA VAL A 95 0.30 -6.53 -0.75
C VAL A 95 1.29 -7.51 -1.34
N LEU A 96 2.60 -7.18 -1.35
CA LEU A 96 3.61 -7.94 -2.09
C LEU A 96 3.76 -9.39 -1.61
N GLU A 97 3.44 -9.68 -0.36
CA GLU A 97 3.42 -11.01 0.21
C GLU A 97 2.34 -11.94 -0.39
N HIS A 98 1.32 -11.35 -1.00
CA HIS A 98 0.23 -12.08 -1.67
C HIS A 98 0.49 -12.31 -3.16
N ILE A 99 1.45 -11.60 -3.76
CA ILE A 99 1.66 -11.58 -5.21
C ILE A 99 2.73 -12.60 -5.60
N VAL A 100 2.39 -13.59 -6.42
CA VAL A 100 3.34 -14.61 -6.89
C VAL A 100 4.47 -13.95 -7.70
N GLU A 101 4.13 -13.08 -8.63
CA GLU A 101 5.07 -12.35 -9.50
C GLU A 101 5.37 -10.96 -8.95
N HIS A 102 5.84 -10.89 -7.69
CA HIS A 102 6.05 -9.60 -7.01
C HIS A 102 7.05 -8.67 -7.70
N GLN A 103 7.99 -9.22 -8.49
CA GLN A 103 8.91 -8.42 -9.28
C GLN A 103 8.19 -7.63 -10.36
N VAL A 104 7.20 -8.23 -11.04
CA VAL A 104 6.34 -7.53 -12.01
C VAL A 104 5.52 -6.44 -11.31
N ALA A 105 5.04 -6.74 -10.11
CA ALA A 105 4.34 -5.73 -9.31
C ALA A 105 5.26 -4.56 -8.93
N ILE A 106 6.51 -4.82 -8.53
CA ILE A 106 7.49 -3.76 -8.22
C ILE A 106 7.80 -2.93 -9.47
N GLU A 107 7.95 -3.56 -10.64
CA GLU A 107 8.18 -2.87 -11.90
C GLU A 107 7.03 -1.89 -12.23
N GLU A 108 5.79 -2.33 -12.12
CA GLU A 108 4.60 -1.49 -12.32
C GLU A 108 4.48 -0.36 -11.30
N ILE A 109 4.77 -0.65 -10.03
CA ILE A 109 4.81 0.36 -8.96
C ILE A 109 5.83 1.46 -9.28
N VAL A 110 7.02 1.08 -9.71
CA VAL A 110 8.08 2.02 -10.07
C VAL A 110 7.74 2.78 -11.35
N ARG A 111 7.15 2.11 -12.34
CA ARG A 111 6.70 2.74 -13.58
C ARG A 111 5.74 3.90 -13.36
N VAL A 112 4.77 3.72 -12.47
CA VAL A 112 3.76 4.77 -12.21
C VAL A 112 4.25 5.86 -11.25
N LEU A 113 5.34 5.62 -10.52
CA LEU A 113 5.93 6.59 -9.59
C LEU A 113 6.82 7.58 -10.35
N LYS A 114 6.64 8.87 -10.11
CA LYS A 114 7.52 9.90 -10.66
C LYS A 114 8.97 9.75 -10.18
N PRO A 115 9.97 9.98 -11.02
CA PRO A 115 11.38 9.98 -10.62
C PRO A 115 11.64 10.93 -9.44
N GLY A 116 12.41 10.46 -8.47
CA GLY A 116 12.75 11.23 -7.26
C GLY A 116 11.61 11.42 -6.27
N CYS A 117 10.49 10.73 -6.46
CA CYS A 117 9.35 10.74 -5.55
C CYS A 117 9.35 9.54 -4.59
N ASN A 118 8.43 9.51 -3.63
CA ASN A 118 8.47 8.54 -2.53
C ASN A 118 7.63 7.30 -2.81
N LEU A 119 8.20 6.13 -2.52
CA LEU A 119 7.52 4.86 -2.40
C LEU A 119 7.48 4.41 -0.94
N VAL A 120 6.32 4.02 -0.47
CA VAL A 120 6.15 3.37 0.85
C VAL A 120 5.72 1.94 0.63
N VAL A 121 6.53 1.00 1.11
CA VAL A 121 6.20 -0.43 1.09
C VAL A 121 6.17 -0.95 2.52
N SER A 122 5.15 -1.71 2.87
CA SER A 122 5.14 -2.51 4.10
C SER A 122 4.77 -3.96 3.82
N VAL A 123 5.37 -4.85 4.59
CA VAL A 123 5.09 -6.29 4.61
C VAL A 123 5.11 -6.79 6.05
N PRO A 124 4.49 -7.94 6.36
CA PRO A 124 4.55 -8.55 7.68
C PRO A 124 5.99 -8.79 8.13
N ARG A 125 6.21 -8.74 9.44
CA ARG A 125 7.52 -9.00 10.02
C ARG A 125 7.89 -10.46 9.90
N TYR A 126 9.10 -10.75 9.44
CA TYR A 126 9.62 -12.08 9.16
C TYR A 126 9.43 -13.11 10.30
N TRP A 127 9.82 -12.78 11.53
CA TRP A 127 9.76 -13.73 12.64
C TRP A 127 8.34 -14.04 13.12
N PRO A 128 7.47 -13.06 13.39
CA PRO A 128 6.07 -13.35 13.72
C PRO A 128 5.39 -14.18 12.65
N GLU A 129 5.59 -13.85 11.38
CA GLU A 129 5.00 -14.55 10.24
C GLU A 129 5.48 -16.00 10.15
N ARG A 130 6.77 -16.24 10.32
CA ARG A 130 7.31 -17.61 10.39
C ARG A 130 6.75 -18.45 11.52
N ILE A 131 6.49 -17.83 12.67
CA ILE A 131 5.86 -18.52 13.80
C ILE A 131 4.42 -18.89 13.44
N CYS A 132 3.65 -17.99 12.84
CA CYS A 132 2.28 -18.26 12.39
C CYS A 132 2.25 -19.41 11.37
N TRP A 133 3.15 -19.43 10.41
CA TRP A 133 3.28 -20.50 9.41
C TRP A 133 3.65 -21.85 10.05
N ALA A 134 4.48 -21.85 11.08
CA ALA A 134 4.88 -23.05 11.79
C ALA A 134 3.76 -23.63 12.70
N LEU A 135 2.88 -22.77 13.19
CA LEU A 135 1.83 -23.16 14.12
C LEU A 135 0.50 -23.57 13.45
N SER A 136 0.26 -23.15 12.21
CA SER A 136 -0.99 -23.42 11.50
C SER A 136 -0.75 -23.73 10.02
N GLN A 137 -1.01 -24.98 9.63
CA GLN A 137 -1.04 -25.38 8.23
C GLN A 137 -2.22 -24.72 7.48
N ASP A 138 -3.33 -24.48 8.16
CA ASP A 138 -4.51 -23.82 7.58
C ASP A 138 -4.20 -22.38 7.20
N TYR A 139 -3.38 -21.69 7.99
CA TYR A 139 -2.92 -20.33 7.69
C TYR A 139 -2.14 -20.27 6.37
N HIS A 140 -1.32 -21.26 6.09
CA HIS A 140 -0.54 -21.36 4.85
C HIS A 140 -1.41 -21.70 3.63
N ASN A 141 -2.48 -22.47 3.81
CA ASN A 141 -3.33 -22.96 2.73
C ASN A 141 -4.59 -22.10 2.49
N THR A 142 -4.75 -20.99 3.20
CA THR A 142 -5.89 -20.09 3.02
C THR A 142 -5.86 -19.44 1.65
N PRO A 143 -6.93 -19.57 0.82
CA PRO A 143 -7.01 -18.87 -0.45
C PRO A 143 -6.85 -17.35 -0.28
N GLY A 144 -5.90 -16.74 -1.01
CA GLY A 144 -5.55 -15.32 -0.85
C GLY A 144 -4.61 -15.05 0.32
N GLY A 145 -4.10 -16.08 1.01
CA GLY A 145 -3.08 -15.95 2.06
C GLY A 145 -1.72 -15.52 1.54
N HIS A 146 -0.75 -15.42 2.45
CA HIS A 146 0.61 -15.03 2.11
C HIS A 146 1.30 -16.16 1.33
N VAL A 147 1.80 -15.86 0.13
CA VAL A 147 2.57 -16.82 -0.69
C VAL A 147 4.05 -16.80 -0.35
N ARG A 148 4.50 -15.79 0.40
CA ARG A 148 5.90 -15.64 0.85
C ARG A 148 6.03 -14.84 2.12
N ILE A 149 7.19 -15.01 2.76
CA ILE A 149 7.62 -14.20 3.90
C ILE A 149 8.86 -13.43 3.47
N PHE A 150 8.79 -12.11 3.45
CA PHE A 150 9.95 -11.28 3.12
C PHE A 150 10.91 -11.16 4.30
N LYS A 151 12.21 -11.39 4.03
CA LYS A 151 13.23 -10.81 4.88
C LYS A 151 13.45 -9.36 4.48
N LYS A 152 13.74 -8.51 5.45
CA LYS A 152 14.00 -7.08 5.21
C LYS A 152 15.10 -6.84 4.15
N SER A 153 16.21 -7.64 4.21
CA SER A 153 17.30 -7.54 3.25
C SER A 153 16.86 -7.82 1.82
N ASP A 154 16.02 -8.85 1.65
CA ASP A 154 15.63 -9.34 0.35
C ASP A 154 14.66 -8.35 -0.31
N LEU A 155 13.66 -7.84 0.45
CA LEU A 155 12.76 -6.80 -0.05
C LEU A 155 13.50 -5.51 -0.43
N ILE A 156 14.49 -5.09 0.38
CA ILE A 156 15.29 -3.90 0.05
C ILE A 156 16.09 -4.15 -1.24
N ALA A 157 16.75 -5.30 -1.37
CA ALA A 157 17.50 -5.64 -2.57
C ALA A 157 16.59 -5.70 -3.82
N ASP A 158 15.39 -6.27 -3.69
CA ASP A 158 14.42 -6.29 -4.78
C ASP A 158 14.04 -4.87 -5.23
N LEU A 159 13.76 -3.97 -4.29
CA LEU A 159 13.43 -2.57 -4.61
C LEU A 159 14.63 -1.81 -5.21
N GLU A 160 15.84 -2.02 -4.68
CA GLU A 160 17.06 -1.38 -5.18
C GLU A 160 17.39 -1.84 -6.61
N ASN A 161 17.08 -3.08 -7.00
CA ASN A 161 17.24 -3.58 -8.38
C ASN A 161 16.37 -2.81 -9.40
N TYR A 162 15.28 -2.18 -8.96
CA TYR A 162 14.43 -1.32 -9.79
C TYR A 162 14.70 0.17 -9.60
N GLY A 163 15.85 0.54 -8.99
CA GLY A 163 16.27 1.93 -8.84
C GLY A 163 15.63 2.67 -7.68
N VAL A 164 14.97 1.98 -6.76
CA VAL A 164 14.40 2.58 -5.54
C VAL A 164 15.47 2.65 -4.46
N GLU A 165 15.89 3.84 -4.09
CA GLU A 165 16.85 4.04 -3.00
C GLU A 165 16.16 4.00 -1.62
N LYS A 166 16.70 3.21 -0.71
CA LYS A 166 16.19 3.14 0.66
C LYS A 166 16.50 4.42 1.43
N TRP A 167 15.47 5.18 1.79
CA TRP A 167 15.58 6.37 2.63
C TRP A 167 15.42 6.07 4.12
N ALA A 168 14.40 5.30 4.51
CA ALA A 168 14.13 4.99 5.92
C ALA A 168 13.45 3.61 6.08
N VAL A 169 13.59 3.04 7.26
CA VAL A 169 12.84 1.85 7.67
C VAL A 169 12.30 2.07 9.07
N HIS A 170 11.04 1.76 9.29
CA HIS A 170 10.44 1.72 10.61
C HIS A 170 9.56 0.48 10.78
N PHE A 171 9.29 0.14 12.02
CA PHE A 171 8.34 -0.92 12.34
C PHE A 171 7.06 -0.28 12.84
N ALA A 172 5.94 -0.62 12.19
CA ALA A 172 4.61 -0.29 12.68
C ALA A 172 4.11 -1.53 13.46
N HIS A 173 3.62 -1.32 14.67
CA HIS A 173 3.08 -2.34 15.57
C HIS A 173 4.07 -3.44 16.00
N SER A 174 4.56 -3.33 17.23
CA SER A 174 5.42 -4.35 17.85
C SER A 174 4.68 -5.59 18.36
N LEU A 175 3.34 -5.56 18.40
CA LEU A 175 2.47 -6.61 18.93
C LEU A 175 1.29 -6.85 17.98
N HIS A 176 1.54 -7.28 16.73
CA HIS A 176 0.54 -8.07 16.04
C HIS A 176 0.65 -9.50 16.54
N THR A 177 -0.11 -9.81 17.58
CA THR A 177 -0.60 -11.18 17.76
C THR A 177 -1.59 -11.44 16.65
N PRO A 178 -1.53 -12.61 15.99
CA PRO A 178 -2.55 -13.00 15.05
C PRO A 178 -3.85 -13.18 15.84
N PHE A 179 -4.75 -12.23 15.74
CA PHE A 179 -6.14 -12.35 16.08
C PHE A 179 -6.91 -12.44 14.78
N TRP A 180 -7.23 -13.67 14.45
CA TRP A 180 -8.21 -14.04 13.43
C TRP A 180 -9.33 -14.80 14.07
#